data_79c863c0754e422dfc68956c7c06f768
#
_entry.id   79c863c0754e422dfc68956c7c06f768
#
_cell.length_a   1.000
_cell.length_b   1.000
_cell.length_c   1.000
_cell.angle_alpha   90.00
_cell.angle_beta   90.00
_cell.angle_gamma   90.00
#
_symmetry.space_group_name_H-M   'P 1'
#
loop_
_entity.id
_entity.type
_entity.pdbx_description
1 polymer ?
#
loop_
_entity_poly.entity_id
_entity_poly.type
_entity_poly.pdbx_seq_one_letter_code
_entity_poly.pdbx_strand_id
1 'polypeptide(L)'
;MSRSISIFLSSLVLFGTIQLGCQTYAQSPKEITNSIGMKLVLIPKGTFTMGSPIEEDGWEKDEKQHQVDISNDYYLGVTEVTQGQYERVMGTNPSDNQKRDIRMSDSSMYPVERVSWEDAVEFCKNLSDLPEEKKVGRVYRLPTEAQWEYACRAGSKTQYSFGESSRSIGDYAWLQENSNNRTHPVGQKKPNAWGLYDMHGNVEEWCSDWYDKYPKGPVSDPGGPKEGRFRVLRGGSYHCDPTSCRSAHRIWYIPSSRYLYRYYGFRVALIPTGIPK
;
A
#
# COMPACT_ATOMS: atom_id res chain seq x y z
N MET A 1 -20.92 51.78 -71.62
CA MET A 1 -20.87 50.31 -71.36
C MET A 1 -19.90 50.06 -70.23
N SER A 2 -20.46 49.95 -69.06
CA SER A 2 -19.67 49.72 -67.82
C SER A 2 -20.00 48.32 -67.35
N ARG A 3 -19.00 47.46 -67.23
CA ARG A 3 -19.15 46.10 -66.66
C ARG A 3 -18.69 46.12 -65.18
N SER A 4 -19.64 45.93 -64.33
CA SER A 4 -19.39 45.69 -62.85
C SER A 4 -18.91 44.25 -62.66
N ILE A 5 -17.79 44.09 -62.00
CA ILE A 5 -17.25 42.79 -61.57
C ILE A 5 -17.62 42.64 -60.11
N SER A 6 -18.51 41.68 -59.78
CA SER A 6 -18.82 41.27 -58.39
C SER A 6 -17.85 40.23 -57.92
N ILE A 7 -17.11 40.53 -56.85
CA ILE A 7 -16.22 39.60 -56.18
C ILE A 7 -17.00 38.94 -55.03
N PHE A 8 -17.21 37.61 -55.15
CA PHE A 8 -17.76 36.81 -54.02
C PHE A 8 -16.62 36.43 -53.09
N LEU A 9 -16.62 36.97 -51.90
CA LEU A 9 -15.79 36.46 -50.81
C LEU A 9 -16.50 35.28 -50.13
N SER A 10 -15.97 34.06 -50.30
CA SER A 10 -16.37 32.88 -49.55
C SER A 10 -15.64 32.85 -48.19
N SER A 11 -16.39 33.13 -47.13
CA SER A 11 -15.90 32.98 -45.77
C SER A 11 -15.90 31.49 -45.36
N LEU A 12 -14.73 30.88 -45.29
CA LEU A 12 -14.54 29.51 -44.77
C LEU A 12 -14.58 29.56 -43.22
N VAL A 13 -15.68 29.13 -42.61
CA VAL A 13 -15.78 28.97 -41.17
C VAL A 13 -15.22 27.60 -40.79
N LEU A 14 -14.01 27.60 -40.21
CA LEU A 14 -13.43 26.41 -39.60
C LEU A 14 -14.12 26.14 -38.25
N PHE A 15 -14.98 25.13 -38.21
CA PHE A 15 -15.47 24.58 -36.94
C PHE A 15 -14.35 23.72 -36.31
N GLY A 16 -13.60 24.31 -35.38
CA GLY A 16 -12.71 23.57 -34.51
C GLY A 16 -13.54 22.76 -33.50
N THR A 17 -13.57 21.44 -33.65
CA THR A 17 -14.13 20.55 -32.62
C THR A 17 -13.19 20.55 -31.41
N ILE A 18 -13.56 21.25 -30.35
CA ILE A 18 -12.92 21.11 -29.03
C ILE A 18 -13.32 19.75 -28.49
N GLN A 19 -12.42 18.76 -28.60
CA GLN A 19 -12.54 17.53 -27.82
C GLN A 19 -12.29 17.88 -26.36
N LEU A 20 -13.37 18.09 -25.59
CA LEU A 20 -13.32 18.04 -24.14
C LEU A 20 -12.94 16.62 -23.73
N GLY A 21 -11.67 16.42 -23.42
CA GLY A 21 -11.22 15.20 -22.75
C GLY A 21 -11.99 15.05 -21.44
N CYS A 22 -12.92 14.10 -21.41
CA CYS A 22 -13.57 13.68 -20.16
C CYS A 22 -12.48 13.09 -19.27
N GLN A 23 -11.91 13.90 -18.36
CA GLN A 23 -11.14 13.38 -17.24
C GLN A 23 -12.15 12.62 -16.37
N THR A 24 -12.15 11.30 -16.49
CA THR A 24 -12.81 10.43 -15.53
C THR A 24 -12.08 10.62 -14.21
N TYR A 25 -12.64 11.45 -13.32
CA TYR A 25 -12.24 11.45 -11.92
C TYR A 25 -12.43 10.02 -11.40
N ALA A 26 -11.34 9.37 -11.01
CA ALA A 26 -11.40 8.08 -10.35
C ALA A 26 -12.35 8.24 -9.16
N GLN A 27 -13.40 7.42 -9.11
CA GLN A 27 -14.36 7.43 -8.01
C GLN A 27 -13.59 7.13 -6.74
N SER A 28 -13.70 7.97 -5.71
CA SER A 28 -13.01 7.77 -4.44
C SER A 28 -13.34 6.38 -3.88
N PRO A 29 -12.34 5.61 -3.41
CA PRO A 29 -12.57 4.28 -2.87
C PRO A 29 -13.58 4.30 -1.75
N LYS A 30 -14.49 3.30 -1.72
CA LYS A 30 -15.44 3.14 -0.62
C LYS A 30 -14.69 2.60 0.60
N GLU A 31 -14.94 3.15 1.77
CA GLU A 31 -14.42 2.67 3.05
C GLU A 31 -15.41 1.73 3.73
N ILE A 32 -14.92 0.71 4.38
CA ILE A 32 -15.68 -0.14 5.30
C ILE A 32 -14.99 -0.18 6.66
N THR A 33 -15.78 -0.41 7.71
CA THR A 33 -15.26 -0.69 9.06
C THR A 33 -15.66 -2.11 9.46
N ASN A 34 -14.73 -2.89 10.00
CA ASN A 34 -15.00 -4.25 10.46
C ASN A 34 -15.44 -4.30 11.94
N SER A 35 -15.71 -5.49 12.46
CA SER A 35 -16.22 -5.72 13.81
C SER A 35 -15.28 -5.29 14.94
N ILE A 36 -13.98 -5.16 14.65
CA ILE A 36 -12.98 -4.70 15.63
C ILE A 36 -12.57 -3.24 15.40
N GLY A 37 -13.30 -2.51 14.55
CA GLY A 37 -13.06 -1.08 14.29
C GLY A 37 -11.93 -0.78 13.30
N MET A 38 -11.40 -1.79 12.57
CA MET A 38 -10.44 -1.54 11.50
C MET A 38 -11.14 -0.92 10.29
N LYS A 39 -10.58 0.15 9.78
CA LYS A 39 -11.01 0.77 8.53
C LYS A 39 -10.25 0.17 7.35
N LEU A 40 -10.98 -0.16 6.29
CA LEU A 40 -10.42 -0.66 5.04
C LEU A 40 -10.99 0.15 3.89
N VAL A 41 -10.14 0.49 2.94
CA VAL A 41 -10.53 1.23 1.73
C VAL A 41 -10.54 0.29 0.52
N LEU A 42 -11.53 0.45 -0.36
CA LEU A 42 -11.63 -0.30 -1.61
C LEU A 42 -10.57 0.20 -2.59
N ILE A 43 -9.65 -0.68 -2.97
CA ILE A 43 -8.65 -0.46 -4.00
C ILE A 43 -9.22 -0.98 -5.32
N PRO A 44 -9.41 -0.12 -6.34
CA PRO A 44 -9.97 -0.55 -7.61
C PRO A 44 -8.98 -1.43 -8.37
N LYS A 45 -9.48 -2.41 -9.12
CA LYS A 45 -8.70 -3.15 -10.10
C LYS A 45 -8.07 -2.22 -11.13
N GLY A 46 -6.95 -2.63 -11.71
CA GLY A 46 -6.27 -1.83 -12.73
C GLY A 46 -4.87 -2.32 -13.01
N THR A 47 -4.19 -1.65 -13.91
CA THR A 47 -2.83 -1.98 -14.33
C THR A 47 -1.84 -0.92 -13.87
N PHE A 48 -0.63 -1.33 -13.52
CA PHE A 48 0.45 -0.42 -13.16
C PHE A 48 1.82 -0.99 -13.55
N THR A 49 2.83 -0.14 -13.53
CA THR A 49 4.22 -0.56 -13.64
C THR A 49 4.77 -0.80 -12.24
N MET A 50 5.04 -2.06 -11.90
CA MET A 50 5.65 -2.47 -10.64
C MET A 50 7.17 -2.39 -10.75
N GLY A 51 7.83 -2.01 -9.66
CA GLY A 51 9.28 -1.78 -9.63
C GLY A 51 9.65 -0.34 -10.01
N SER A 52 10.93 -0.06 -10.17
CA SER A 52 11.46 1.28 -10.43
C SER A 52 12.46 1.30 -11.59
N PRO A 53 12.62 2.47 -12.25
CA PRO A 53 13.64 2.63 -13.30
C PRO A 53 15.04 2.58 -12.69
N ILE A 54 16.01 2.13 -13.47
CA ILE A 54 17.42 1.96 -13.03
C ILE A 54 18.07 3.27 -12.60
N GLU A 55 17.54 4.39 -13.05
CA GLU A 55 18.00 5.75 -12.71
C GLU A 55 17.40 6.28 -11.40
N GLU A 56 16.43 5.56 -10.80
CA GLU A 56 15.84 5.98 -9.52
C GLU A 56 16.87 5.88 -8.39
N ASP A 57 16.98 6.92 -7.59
CA ASP A 57 17.91 6.95 -6.45
C ASP A 57 17.57 5.83 -5.46
N GLY A 58 18.57 5.02 -5.10
CA GLY A 58 18.40 3.83 -4.28
C GLY A 58 17.84 2.61 -5.01
N TRP A 59 17.81 2.59 -6.37
CA TRP A 59 17.39 1.42 -7.14
C TRP A 59 18.20 0.16 -6.84
N GLU A 60 17.51 -0.97 -6.76
CA GLU A 60 18.11 -2.29 -6.56
C GLU A 60 17.78 -3.25 -7.73
N LYS A 61 18.64 -4.25 -7.94
CA LYS A 61 18.56 -5.18 -9.10
C LYS A 61 17.29 -6.02 -9.16
N ASP A 62 16.59 -6.18 -8.05
CA ASP A 62 15.35 -6.95 -7.91
C ASP A 62 14.09 -6.10 -8.07
N GLU A 63 14.23 -4.78 -8.30
CA GLU A 63 13.15 -3.84 -8.55
C GLU A 63 12.87 -3.60 -10.06
N LYS A 64 13.24 -4.54 -10.94
CA LYS A 64 13.07 -4.38 -12.38
C LYS A 64 11.61 -4.13 -12.76
N GLN A 65 11.39 -3.03 -13.49
CA GLN A 65 10.06 -2.66 -13.94
C GLN A 65 9.40 -3.73 -14.82
N HIS A 66 8.12 -4.00 -14.55
CA HIS A 66 7.26 -4.84 -15.38
C HIS A 66 5.80 -4.44 -15.19
N GLN A 67 4.95 -4.76 -16.17
CA GLN A 67 3.53 -4.47 -16.09
C GLN A 67 2.82 -5.51 -15.21
N VAL A 68 1.99 -5.03 -14.31
CA VAL A 68 1.13 -5.87 -13.47
C VAL A 68 -0.31 -5.45 -13.66
N ASP A 69 -1.18 -6.45 -13.83
CA ASP A 69 -2.63 -6.30 -13.84
C ASP A 69 -3.21 -6.83 -12.51
N ILE A 70 -3.89 -5.96 -11.77
CA ILE A 70 -4.70 -6.33 -10.60
C ILE A 70 -6.12 -6.53 -11.11
N SER A 71 -6.52 -7.78 -11.33
CA SER A 71 -7.73 -8.13 -12.07
C SER A 71 -9.04 -7.93 -11.30
N ASN A 72 -8.96 -7.83 -9.96
CA ASN A 72 -10.10 -7.67 -9.08
C ASN A 72 -9.91 -6.54 -8.09
N ASP A 73 -11.01 -5.85 -7.75
CA ASP A 73 -11.03 -4.94 -6.62
C ASP A 73 -10.70 -5.72 -5.33
N TYR A 74 -10.07 -5.05 -4.37
CA TYR A 74 -9.82 -5.60 -3.03
C TYR A 74 -9.88 -4.48 -1.99
N TYR A 75 -10.12 -4.84 -0.74
CA TYR A 75 -9.98 -3.89 0.36
C TYR A 75 -8.60 -4.02 0.98
N LEU A 76 -8.06 -2.88 1.42
CA LEU A 76 -6.79 -2.81 2.15
C LEU A 76 -6.97 -2.00 3.43
N GLY A 77 -6.34 -2.42 4.50
CA GLY A 77 -6.31 -1.68 5.75
C GLY A 77 -5.79 -0.25 5.54
N VAL A 78 -6.55 0.75 6.01
CA VAL A 78 -6.20 2.17 5.88
C VAL A 78 -4.86 2.47 6.56
N THR A 79 -4.54 1.75 7.62
CA THR A 79 -3.28 1.79 8.37
C THR A 79 -2.73 0.38 8.56
N GLU A 80 -1.55 0.27 9.13
CA GLU A 80 -1.06 -0.97 9.73
C GLU A 80 -2.01 -1.47 10.82
N VAL A 81 -1.96 -2.78 11.12
CA VAL A 81 -2.67 -3.36 12.28
C VAL A 81 -2.11 -2.76 13.56
N THR A 82 -2.99 -2.24 14.42
CA THR A 82 -2.56 -1.64 15.67
C THR A 82 -2.40 -2.67 16.79
N GLN A 83 -1.64 -2.32 17.83
CA GLN A 83 -1.45 -3.15 19.03
C GLN A 83 -2.78 -3.51 19.69
N GLY A 84 -3.71 -2.54 19.82
CA GLY A 84 -5.04 -2.81 20.39
C GLY A 84 -5.88 -3.75 19.52
N GLN A 85 -5.78 -3.65 18.20
CA GLN A 85 -6.46 -4.56 17.26
C GLN A 85 -5.85 -5.97 17.33
N TYR A 86 -4.51 -6.05 17.37
CA TYR A 86 -3.81 -7.32 17.48
C TYR A 86 -4.16 -8.04 18.81
N GLU A 87 -4.07 -7.34 19.92
CA GLU A 87 -4.39 -7.90 21.24
C GLU A 87 -5.85 -8.37 21.34
N ARG A 88 -6.78 -7.62 20.73
CA ARG A 88 -8.20 -8.00 20.68
C ARG A 88 -8.45 -9.33 19.96
N VAL A 89 -7.67 -9.65 18.92
CA VAL A 89 -7.84 -10.87 18.12
C VAL A 89 -6.99 -12.03 18.65
N MET A 90 -5.75 -11.74 19.10
CA MET A 90 -4.78 -12.76 19.48
C MET A 90 -4.69 -12.99 21.00
N GLY A 91 -5.29 -12.10 21.82
CA GLY A 91 -5.22 -12.15 23.28
C GLY A 91 -3.87 -11.76 23.88
N THR A 92 -2.89 -11.38 23.05
CA THR A 92 -1.52 -11.00 23.46
C THR A 92 -1.01 -9.83 22.62
N ASN A 93 -0.03 -9.09 23.16
CA ASN A 93 0.65 -8.02 22.45
C ASN A 93 2.17 -8.25 22.50
N PRO A 94 2.82 -8.64 21.36
CA PRO A 94 4.25 -8.94 21.31
C PRO A 94 5.15 -7.71 21.24
N SER A 95 4.59 -6.51 21.02
CA SER A 95 5.32 -5.29 20.70
C SER A 95 6.22 -4.82 21.84
N ASP A 96 7.41 -4.33 21.48
CA ASP A 96 8.36 -3.73 22.43
C ASP A 96 7.96 -2.29 22.81
N ASN A 97 7.41 -1.54 21.84
CA ASN A 97 6.92 -0.17 22.05
C ASN A 97 5.57 -0.20 22.79
N GLN A 98 5.56 -0.85 23.95
CA GLN A 98 4.45 -0.89 24.89
C GLN A 98 4.67 0.16 26.00
N LYS A 99 3.85 0.06 27.06
CA LYS A 99 3.87 0.85 28.32
C LYS A 99 5.22 0.94 29.05
N ARG A 100 6.33 0.45 28.48
CA ARG A 100 7.67 0.58 29.09
C ARG A 100 8.18 2.02 29.14
N ASP A 101 7.70 2.87 28.23
CA ASP A 101 7.88 4.31 28.40
C ASP A 101 6.82 4.80 29.40
N ILE A 102 7.26 5.16 30.61
CA ILE A 102 6.42 5.71 31.69
C ILE A 102 5.55 6.91 31.20
N ARG A 103 5.85 7.46 30.02
CA ARG A 103 5.13 8.55 29.38
C ARG A 103 4.01 8.08 28.42
N MET A 104 3.92 6.76 28.11
CA MET A 104 2.88 6.21 27.25
C MET A 104 1.76 5.64 28.12
N SER A 105 0.67 6.39 28.23
CA SER A 105 -0.55 5.94 28.91
C SER A 105 -1.31 4.88 28.14
N ASP A 106 -1.20 4.87 26.79
CA ASP A 106 -1.91 3.97 25.88
C ASP A 106 -1.10 3.72 24.61
N SER A 107 -0.87 2.46 24.28
CA SER A 107 -0.19 2.03 23.05
C SER A 107 -1.14 1.43 22.00
N SER A 108 -2.45 1.44 22.26
CA SER A 108 -3.45 0.75 21.44
C SER A 108 -3.47 1.21 19.98
N MET A 109 -3.10 2.48 19.72
CA MET A 109 -3.05 3.06 18.36
C MET A 109 -1.69 2.96 17.69
N TYR A 110 -0.68 2.41 18.34
CA TYR A 110 0.61 2.16 17.70
C TYR A 110 0.53 0.92 16.80
N PRO A 111 1.30 0.82 15.72
CA PRO A 111 1.35 -0.42 14.94
C PRO A 111 1.85 -1.57 15.81
N VAL A 112 1.30 -2.74 15.61
CA VAL A 112 1.89 -3.96 16.18
C VAL A 112 3.22 -4.21 15.49
N GLU A 113 4.26 -4.52 16.28
CA GLU A 113 5.58 -4.90 15.78
C GLU A 113 6.11 -6.15 16.49
N ARG A 114 7.22 -6.70 16.04
CA ARG A 114 7.78 -7.99 16.51
C ARG A 114 6.84 -9.17 16.22
N VAL A 115 6.14 -9.10 15.14
CA VAL A 115 5.31 -10.19 14.61
C VAL A 115 6.04 -10.89 13.49
N SER A 116 6.06 -12.22 13.51
CA SER A 116 6.51 -13.04 12.39
C SER A 116 5.48 -13.03 11.26
N TRP A 117 5.85 -13.49 10.08
CA TRP A 117 4.91 -13.69 8.99
C TRP A 117 3.80 -14.67 9.38
N GLU A 118 4.16 -15.75 10.09
CA GLU A 118 3.21 -16.73 10.61
C GLU A 118 2.21 -16.10 11.57
N ASP A 119 2.65 -15.21 12.48
CA ASP A 119 1.77 -14.49 13.40
C ASP A 119 0.79 -13.59 12.65
N ALA A 120 1.25 -12.92 11.60
CA ALA A 120 0.40 -12.06 10.78
C ALA A 120 -0.65 -12.87 10.00
N VAL A 121 -0.29 -14.05 9.49
CA VAL A 121 -1.24 -14.97 8.85
C VAL A 121 -2.23 -15.54 9.87
N GLU A 122 -1.77 -15.93 11.06
CA GLU A 122 -2.65 -16.40 12.12
C GLU A 122 -3.63 -15.32 12.57
N PHE A 123 -3.18 -14.09 12.72
CA PHE A 123 -4.07 -12.94 12.96
C PHE A 123 -5.16 -12.82 11.90
N CYS A 124 -4.80 -12.84 10.62
CA CYS A 124 -5.78 -12.77 9.52
C CYS A 124 -6.81 -13.90 9.59
N LYS A 125 -6.37 -15.12 9.90
CA LYS A 125 -7.25 -16.27 10.08
C LYS A 125 -8.19 -16.06 11.26
N ASN A 126 -7.67 -15.71 12.43
CA ASN A 126 -8.47 -15.52 13.63
C ASN A 126 -9.45 -14.35 13.49
N LEU A 127 -9.05 -13.26 12.81
CA LEU A 127 -9.95 -12.16 12.46
C LEU A 127 -11.09 -12.63 11.56
N SER A 128 -10.80 -13.46 10.55
CA SER A 128 -11.81 -14.04 9.65
C SER A 128 -12.75 -14.99 10.39
N ASP A 129 -12.26 -15.61 11.45
CA ASP A 129 -13.01 -16.58 12.27
C ASP A 129 -13.94 -15.95 13.31
N LEU A 130 -13.85 -14.61 13.52
CA LEU A 130 -14.79 -13.92 14.41
C LEU A 130 -16.24 -14.08 13.91
N PRO A 131 -17.21 -14.30 14.80
CA PRO A 131 -18.61 -14.55 14.43
C PRO A 131 -19.21 -13.47 13.52
N GLU A 132 -18.90 -12.20 13.80
CA GLU A 132 -19.39 -11.05 13.05
C GLU A 132 -18.83 -11.02 11.63
N GLU A 133 -17.56 -11.38 11.44
CA GLU A 133 -16.88 -11.40 10.14
C GLU A 133 -17.35 -12.61 9.32
N LYS A 134 -17.49 -13.79 9.95
CA LYS A 134 -18.07 -15.00 9.32
C LYS A 134 -19.50 -14.77 8.83
N LYS A 135 -20.31 -14.07 9.62
CA LYS A 135 -21.71 -13.79 9.27
C LYS A 135 -21.83 -13.01 7.95
N VAL A 136 -20.88 -12.13 7.65
CA VAL A 136 -20.84 -11.34 6.42
C VAL A 136 -19.88 -11.91 5.38
N GLY A 137 -19.29 -13.07 5.63
CA GLY A 137 -18.41 -13.78 4.68
C GLY A 137 -17.06 -13.10 4.42
N ARG A 138 -16.56 -12.29 5.34
CA ARG A 138 -15.25 -11.61 5.18
C ARG A 138 -14.10 -12.57 5.47
N VAL A 139 -13.15 -12.62 4.54
CA VAL A 139 -11.93 -13.43 4.66
C VAL A 139 -10.72 -12.53 4.52
N TYR A 140 -9.98 -12.36 5.61
CA TYR A 140 -8.79 -11.51 5.69
C TYR A 140 -7.52 -12.31 5.35
N ARG A 141 -6.56 -11.63 4.76
CA ARG A 141 -5.23 -12.14 4.44
C ARG A 141 -4.21 -11.01 4.39
N LEU A 142 -2.93 -11.34 4.27
CA LEU A 142 -1.92 -10.37 3.89
C LEU A 142 -2.13 -9.93 2.42
N PRO A 143 -1.81 -8.69 2.04
CA PRO A 143 -1.76 -8.29 0.64
C PRO A 143 -0.67 -9.10 -0.09
N THR A 144 -0.82 -9.31 -1.40
CA THR A 144 0.33 -9.69 -2.22
C THR A 144 1.28 -8.50 -2.34
N GLU A 145 2.54 -8.76 -2.66
CA GLU A 145 3.52 -7.70 -2.87
C GLU A 145 3.05 -6.70 -3.94
N ALA A 146 2.48 -7.21 -5.03
CA ALA A 146 1.94 -6.37 -6.09
C ALA A 146 0.73 -5.54 -5.64
N GLN A 147 -0.17 -6.10 -4.83
CA GLN A 147 -1.28 -5.36 -4.25
C GLN A 147 -0.79 -4.26 -3.32
N TRP A 148 0.25 -4.55 -2.52
CA TRP A 148 0.84 -3.58 -1.62
C TRP A 148 1.45 -2.39 -2.40
N GLU A 149 2.30 -2.65 -3.42
CA GLU A 149 2.94 -1.58 -4.21
C GLU A 149 1.92 -0.78 -5.02
N TYR A 150 0.93 -1.45 -5.63
CA TYR A 150 -0.16 -0.79 -6.35
C TYR A 150 -0.92 0.19 -5.46
N ALA A 151 -1.26 -0.25 -4.25
CA ALA A 151 -1.94 0.57 -3.25
C ALA A 151 -1.05 1.69 -2.70
N CYS A 152 0.23 1.41 -2.46
CA CYS A 152 1.21 2.42 -2.05
C CYS A 152 1.30 3.54 -3.07
N ARG A 153 1.46 3.23 -4.35
CA ARG A 153 1.54 4.20 -5.45
C ARG A 153 0.25 5.00 -5.63
N ALA A 154 -0.90 4.40 -5.41
CA ALA A 154 -2.20 5.06 -5.57
C ALA A 154 -2.33 5.88 -6.88
N GLY A 155 -1.85 5.30 -8.00
CA GLY A 155 -1.82 5.92 -9.32
C GLY A 155 -0.55 6.74 -9.62
N SER A 156 0.33 6.99 -8.66
CA SER A 156 1.63 7.64 -8.88
C SER A 156 2.60 6.71 -9.62
N LYS A 157 3.45 7.31 -10.46
CA LYS A 157 4.58 6.63 -11.13
C LYS A 157 5.94 7.05 -10.54
N THR A 158 5.91 7.91 -9.54
CA THR A 158 7.07 8.52 -8.91
C THR A 158 7.68 7.62 -7.84
N GLN A 159 8.85 7.98 -7.36
CA GLN A 159 9.60 7.28 -6.30
C GLN A 159 8.75 7.04 -5.05
N TYR A 160 7.95 8.05 -4.66
CA TYR A 160 7.00 7.98 -3.56
C TYR A 160 5.58 8.24 -4.07
N SER A 161 4.56 7.91 -3.30
CA SER A 161 3.15 8.19 -3.64
C SER A 161 2.84 9.67 -3.81
N PHE A 162 3.66 10.55 -3.24
CA PHE A 162 3.51 12.01 -3.21
C PHE A 162 4.47 12.77 -4.14
N GLY A 163 5.33 12.09 -4.89
CA GLY A 163 6.26 12.70 -5.85
C GLY A 163 7.66 12.09 -5.86
N GLU A 164 8.58 12.71 -6.64
CA GLU A 164 9.96 12.22 -6.81
C GLU A 164 10.87 12.59 -5.64
N SER A 165 10.60 13.68 -4.96
CA SER A 165 11.53 14.24 -4.00
C SER A 165 11.26 13.75 -2.58
N SER A 166 12.30 13.23 -1.91
CA SER A 166 12.28 12.88 -0.49
C SER A 166 12.12 14.10 0.45
N ARG A 167 12.24 15.33 -0.04
CA ARG A 167 12.16 16.54 0.82
C ARG A 167 10.87 16.66 1.62
N SER A 168 9.77 16.11 1.10
CA SER A 168 8.46 16.13 1.75
C SER A 168 8.13 14.85 2.50
N ILE A 169 9.04 13.86 2.54
CA ILE A 169 8.74 12.54 3.10
C ILE A 169 8.30 12.60 4.56
N GLY A 170 8.84 13.55 5.33
CA GLY A 170 8.48 13.77 6.73
C GLY A 170 7.00 14.12 6.96
N ASP A 171 6.30 14.62 5.94
CA ASP A 171 4.85 14.87 5.99
C ASP A 171 4.03 13.58 5.85
N TYR A 172 4.60 12.53 5.24
CA TYR A 172 3.92 11.28 4.87
C TYR A 172 4.40 10.08 5.66
N ALA A 173 5.57 10.16 6.30
CA ALA A 173 6.25 9.03 6.90
C ALA A 173 6.88 9.32 8.26
N TRP A 174 6.91 8.29 9.10
CA TRP A 174 7.80 8.20 10.26
C TRP A 174 9.02 7.39 9.87
N LEU A 175 10.19 8.03 9.83
CA LEU A 175 11.47 7.45 9.41
C LEU A 175 12.60 7.91 10.34
N GLN A 176 13.83 7.46 10.13
CA GLN A 176 14.96 7.70 11.04
C GLN A 176 15.13 9.16 11.47
N GLU A 177 14.91 10.11 10.56
CA GLU A 177 15.14 11.54 10.80
C GLU A 177 14.10 12.17 11.74
N ASN A 178 12.88 11.63 11.84
CA ASN A 178 11.77 12.28 12.55
C ASN A 178 11.04 11.39 13.57
N SER A 179 11.41 10.11 13.67
CA SER A 179 10.71 9.13 14.52
C SER A 179 11.17 9.11 15.97
N ASN A 180 12.34 9.71 16.29
CA ASN A 180 13.01 9.51 17.57
C ASN A 180 13.31 8.02 17.86
N ASN A 181 13.63 7.24 16.80
CA ASN A 181 13.99 5.83 16.85
C ASN A 181 12.91 4.93 17.50
N ARG A 182 11.63 5.19 17.19
CA ARG A 182 10.47 4.43 17.68
C ARG A 182 9.31 4.50 16.71
N THR A 183 8.36 3.58 16.85
CA THR A 183 7.05 3.66 16.16
C THR A 183 6.22 4.82 16.71
N HIS A 184 5.25 5.25 15.92
CA HIS A 184 4.28 6.29 16.27
C HIS A 184 2.86 5.77 16.05
N PRO A 185 1.83 6.38 16.69
CA PRO A 185 0.45 6.02 16.41
C PRO A 185 0.15 6.10 14.92
N VAL A 186 -0.58 5.12 14.41
CA VAL A 186 -0.93 5.04 12.99
C VAL A 186 -1.78 6.22 12.53
N GLY A 187 -1.67 6.59 11.25
CA GLY A 187 -2.53 7.59 10.63
C GLY A 187 -2.25 9.04 11.04
N GLN A 188 -1.08 9.35 11.60
CA GLN A 188 -0.73 10.71 12.02
C GLN A 188 -0.11 11.56 10.90
N LYS A 189 0.38 10.93 9.84
CA LYS A 189 0.96 11.60 8.68
C LYS A 189 -0.10 11.78 7.59
N LYS A 190 0.27 12.42 6.47
CA LYS A 190 -0.63 12.56 5.32
C LYS A 190 -0.82 11.20 4.62
N PRO A 191 -2.05 10.86 4.18
CA PRO A 191 -2.29 9.66 3.39
C PRO A 191 -1.85 9.85 1.93
N ASN A 192 -1.75 8.73 1.20
CA ASN A 192 -1.66 8.78 -0.26
C ASN A 192 -3.01 9.15 -0.90
N ALA A 193 -3.06 9.19 -2.25
CA ALA A 193 -4.26 9.59 -3.00
C ALA A 193 -5.47 8.66 -2.81
N TRP A 194 -5.27 7.44 -2.31
CA TRP A 194 -6.34 6.49 -2.00
C TRP A 194 -6.69 6.42 -0.51
N GLY A 195 -6.17 7.33 0.31
CA GLY A 195 -6.48 7.41 1.74
C GLY A 195 -5.73 6.41 2.61
N LEU A 196 -4.63 5.82 2.11
CA LEU A 196 -3.78 4.91 2.87
C LEU A 196 -2.67 5.68 3.57
N TYR A 197 -2.49 5.42 4.85
CA TYR A 197 -1.49 6.04 5.72
C TYR A 197 -0.28 5.12 5.91
N ASP A 198 0.82 5.72 6.29
CA ASP A 198 2.05 5.06 6.76
C ASP A 198 2.68 4.10 5.72
N MET A 199 2.40 4.33 4.41
CA MET A 199 2.91 3.50 3.31
C MET A 199 4.43 3.67 3.06
N HIS A 200 5.10 4.62 3.73
CA HIS A 200 6.49 4.98 3.50
C HIS A 200 7.35 5.03 4.78
N GLY A 201 6.95 4.30 5.83
CA GLY A 201 7.68 4.28 7.10
C GLY A 201 6.86 3.67 8.24
N ASN A 202 7.16 4.02 9.48
CA ASN A 202 6.61 3.49 10.73
C ASN A 202 7.02 2.02 10.96
N VAL A 203 6.39 1.03 10.30
CA VAL A 203 6.84 -0.37 10.32
C VAL A 203 6.92 -0.96 8.92
N GLU A 204 7.86 -1.86 8.70
CA GLU A 204 7.91 -2.70 7.51
C GLU A 204 6.77 -3.71 7.55
N GLU A 205 6.11 -3.91 6.42
CA GLU A 205 4.88 -4.69 6.33
C GLU A 205 5.05 -6.00 5.59
N TRP A 206 4.72 -7.11 6.26
CA TRP A 206 4.68 -8.42 5.64
C TRP A 206 3.69 -8.49 4.49
N CYS A 207 4.16 -9.01 3.35
CA CYS A 207 3.34 -9.43 2.22
C CYS A 207 3.17 -10.96 2.19
N SER A 208 2.18 -11.46 1.45
CA SER A 208 1.92 -12.90 1.35
C SER A 208 2.99 -13.66 0.58
N ASP A 209 3.76 -12.96 -0.25
CA ASP A 209 4.62 -13.55 -1.27
C ASP A 209 5.93 -14.10 -0.67
N TRP A 210 6.35 -15.25 -1.19
CA TRP A 210 7.74 -15.62 -1.09
C TRP A 210 8.58 -14.69 -1.95
N TYR A 211 9.71 -14.24 -1.41
CA TYR A 211 10.64 -13.39 -2.14
C TYR A 211 11.35 -14.17 -3.25
N ASP A 212 11.29 -13.62 -4.46
CA ASP A 212 12.04 -14.06 -5.64
C ASP A 212 12.21 -12.88 -6.62
N LYS A 213 12.93 -13.13 -7.71
CA LYS A 213 13.04 -12.18 -8.82
C LYS A 213 11.68 -11.95 -9.47
N TYR A 214 11.45 -10.72 -9.88
CA TYR A 214 10.25 -10.41 -10.66
C TYR A 214 10.20 -11.19 -11.98
N PRO A 215 9.01 -11.56 -12.43
CA PRO A 215 8.82 -12.25 -13.72
C PRO A 215 9.29 -11.37 -14.87
N LYS A 216 9.66 -12.01 -15.97
CA LYS A 216 9.96 -11.30 -17.21
C LYS A 216 8.67 -11.04 -17.99
N GLY A 217 8.30 -9.78 -18.15
CA GLY A 217 7.13 -9.36 -18.92
C GLY A 217 5.87 -9.19 -18.06
N PRO A 218 4.72 -8.88 -18.72
CA PRO A 218 3.45 -8.61 -18.04
C PRO A 218 2.92 -9.82 -17.29
N VAL A 219 2.31 -9.58 -16.12
CA VAL A 219 1.66 -10.61 -15.28
C VAL A 219 0.35 -10.11 -14.73
N SER A 220 -0.58 -11.03 -14.43
CA SER A 220 -1.85 -10.73 -13.77
C SER A 220 -1.88 -11.39 -12.40
N ASP A 221 -2.30 -10.64 -11.37
CA ASP A 221 -2.43 -11.07 -9.98
C ASP A 221 -1.23 -11.88 -9.45
N PRO A 222 0.01 -11.41 -9.58
CA PRO A 222 1.14 -12.18 -9.10
C PRO A 222 1.08 -12.34 -7.57
N GLY A 223 1.40 -13.54 -7.10
CA GLY A 223 1.46 -13.90 -5.67
C GLY A 223 2.80 -14.53 -5.29
N GLY A 224 3.84 -14.28 -6.07
CA GLY A 224 5.15 -14.89 -5.87
C GLY A 224 5.21 -16.40 -6.19
N PRO A 225 6.35 -17.06 -5.96
CA PRO A 225 6.50 -18.50 -6.12
C PRO A 225 5.72 -19.27 -5.05
N LYS A 226 5.45 -20.56 -5.31
CA LYS A 226 4.68 -21.42 -4.37
C LYS A 226 5.46 -21.72 -3.09
N GLU A 227 6.78 -21.71 -3.15
CA GLU A 227 7.69 -21.98 -2.03
C GLU A 227 8.90 -21.07 -2.10
N GLY A 228 9.57 -20.84 -0.97
CA GLY A 228 10.74 -20.00 -0.88
C GLY A 228 11.37 -20.07 0.51
N ARG A 229 12.43 -19.32 0.71
CA ARG A 229 13.14 -19.22 1.98
C ARG A 229 12.73 -17.97 2.78
N PHE A 230 12.39 -16.90 2.08
CA PHE A 230 12.13 -15.59 2.65
C PHE A 230 10.79 -15.05 2.20
N ARG A 231 10.11 -14.31 3.07
CA ARG A 231 8.90 -13.56 2.75
C ARG A 231 9.23 -12.10 2.48
N VAL A 232 8.42 -11.47 1.63
CA VAL A 232 8.57 -10.06 1.26
C VAL A 232 8.10 -9.16 2.40
N LEU A 233 8.84 -8.07 2.62
CA LEU A 233 8.48 -6.92 3.44
C LEU A 233 8.54 -5.66 2.58
N ARG A 234 7.71 -4.68 2.90
CA ARG A 234 7.57 -3.44 2.12
C ARG A 234 7.41 -2.23 3.04
N GLY A 235 7.64 -1.01 2.49
CA GLY A 235 7.28 0.26 3.10
C GLY A 235 8.39 0.98 3.88
N GLY A 236 9.43 0.27 4.28
CA GLY A 236 10.43 0.81 5.21
C GLY A 236 9.85 1.00 6.61
N SER A 237 10.62 1.60 7.50
CA SER A 237 10.23 1.74 8.91
C SER A 237 10.77 3.02 9.54
N TYR A 238 10.40 3.24 10.79
CA TYR A 238 10.89 4.35 11.61
C TYR A 238 12.43 4.40 11.73
N HIS A 239 13.13 3.36 11.36
CA HIS A 239 14.60 3.24 11.44
C HIS A 239 15.28 3.41 10.08
N CYS A 240 14.52 3.48 9.01
CA CYS A 240 15.03 3.56 7.64
C CYS A 240 15.30 5.01 7.20
N ASP A 241 16.21 5.15 6.24
CA ASP A 241 16.39 6.37 5.48
C ASP A 241 15.29 6.51 4.38
N PRO A 242 15.20 7.67 3.71
CA PRO A 242 14.21 7.88 2.65
C PRO A 242 14.30 6.87 1.51
N THR A 243 15.51 6.43 1.11
CA THR A 243 15.68 5.54 -0.05
C THR A 243 15.10 4.15 0.21
N SER A 244 15.13 3.71 1.46
CA SER A 244 14.52 2.44 1.91
C SER A 244 12.99 2.54 2.11
N CYS A 245 12.41 3.74 2.04
CA CYS A 245 10.97 3.98 2.15
C CYS A 245 10.28 4.20 0.79
N ARG A 246 10.95 3.98 -0.34
CA ARG A 246 10.40 4.13 -1.70
C ARG A 246 9.25 3.16 -1.96
N SER A 247 8.36 3.53 -2.87
CA SER A 247 7.25 2.64 -3.27
C SER A 247 7.73 1.29 -3.81
N ALA A 248 8.88 1.26 -4.52
CA ALA A 248 9.43 0.06 -5.14
C ALA A 248 10.38 -0.74 -4.25
N HIS A 249 10.90 -0.14 -3.15
CA HIS A 249 11.92 -0.79 -2.33
C HIS A 249 11.39 -2.11 -1.74
N ARG A 250 12.22 -3.15 -1.83
CA ARG A 250 11.90 -4.53 -1.43
C ARG A 250 12.82 -4.98 -0.31
N ILE A 251 12.23 -5.58 0.70
CA ILE A 251 12.98 -6.26 1.77
C ILE A 251 12.46 -7.68 1.87
N TRP A 252 13.28 -8.56 2.39
CA TRP A 252 12.92 -9.96 2.59
C TRP A 252 13.54 -10.51 3.86
N TYR A 253 12.77 -11.37 4.55
CA TYR A 253 13.25 -12.00 5.76
C TYR A 253 12.68 -13.40 5.98
N ILE A 254 13.29 -14.14 6.94
CA ILE A 254 12.81 -15.47 7.35
C ILE A 254 11.43 -15.34 7.97
N PRO A 255 10.42 -16.14 7.54
CA PRO A 255 9.03 -16.00 7.99
C PRO A 255 8.83 -16.14 9.50
N SER A 256 9.62 -16.97 10.19
CA SER A 256 9.52 -17.20 11.63
C SER A 256 10.24 -16.16 12.50
N SER A 257 10.80 -15.11 11.91
CA SER A 257 11.58 -14.11 12.65
C SER A 257 10.67 -13.17 13.46
N ARG A 258 10.67 -13.32 14.79
CA ARG A 258 9.94 -12.46 15.72
C ARG A 258 10.83 -11.45 16.45
N TYR A 259 12.07 -11.82 16.73
CA TYR A 259 12.83 -11.19 17.81
C TYR A 259 13.96 -10.27 17.38
N LEU A 260 14.40 -10.35 16.14
CA LEU A 260 15.60 -9.63 15.71
C LEU A 260 15.32 -8.17 15.36
N TYR A 261 14.09 -7.83 14.92
CA TYR A 261 13.80 -6.48 14.46
C TYR A 261 12.46 -5.97 15.02
N ARG A 262 12.53 -4.81 15.67
CA ARG A 262 11.42 -4.12 16.36
C ARG A 262 10.54 -3.31 15.42
N TYR A 263 10.52 -3.65 14.13
CA TYR A 263 9.87 -2.84 13.10
C TYR A 263 9.16 -3.66 12.02
N TYR A 264 8.95 -4.98 12.24
CA TYR A 264 8.12 -5.79 11.35
C TYR A 264 6.69 -5.84 11.88
N GLY A 265 5.79 -5.28 11.09
CA GLY A 265 4.35 -5.29 11.28
C GLY A 265 3.64 -5.77 10.03
N PHE A 266 2.39 -5.41 9.85
CA PHE A 266 1.62 -5.77 8.66
C PHE A 266 0.31 -4.96 8.58
N ARG A 267 -0.30 -4.94 7.40
CA ARG A 267 -1.70 -4.55 7.21
C ARG A 267 -2.49 -5.68 6.59
N VAL A 268 -3.83 -5.65 6.72
CA VAL A 268 -4.70 -6.70 6.19
C VAL A 268 -5.27 -6.31 4.84
N ALA A 269 -5.48 -7.33 3.99
CA ALA A 269 -6.27 -7.23 2.77
C ALA A 269 -7.52 -8.12 2.89
N LEU A 270 -8.57 -7.75 2.15
CA LEU A 270 -9.83 -8.48 2.10
C LEU A 270 -10.34 -8.49 0.65
N ILE A 271 -10.74 -9.63 0.15
CA ILE A 271 -11.42 -9.74 -1.15
C ILE A 271 -12.90 -9.44 -0.94
N PRO A 272 -13.52 -8.54 -1.73
CA PRO A 272 -14.96 -8.30 -1.63
C PRO A 272 -15.76 -9.59 -1.79
N THR A 273 -16.74 -9.80 -0.91
CA THR A 273 -17.68 -10.93 -1.02
C THR A 273 -18.57 -10.76 -2.26
N GLY A 274 -18.70 -11.82 -3.07
CA GLY A 274 -19.52 -11.81 -4.27
C GLY A 274 -18.77 -11.77 -5.60
N ILE A 275 -17.44 -11.72 -5.60
CA ILE A 275 -16.62 -11.94 -6.79
C ILE A 275 -16.37 -13.46 -6.88
N PRO A 276 -16.79 -14.15 -7.96
CA PRO A 276 -16.44 -15.56 -8.18
C PRO A 276 -14.92 -15.74 -8.19
N LYS A 277 -14.45 -16.80 -7.54
CA LYS A 277 -13.03 -17.19 -7.56
C LYS A 277 -12.62 -17.67 -8.93
#